data_a0e9fa7ae6f479cb77465432bf0a33ef
#
_entry.id   a0e9fa7ae6f479cb77465432bf0a33ef
#
_cell.length_a   1.000
_cell.length_b   1.000
_cell.length_c   1.000
_cell.angle_alpha   90.00
_cell.angle_beta   90.00
_cell.angle_gamma   90.00
#
_symmetry.space_group_name_H-M   'P 1'
#
loop_
_entity.id
_entity.type
_entity.pdbx_description
1 polymer ?
#
loop_
_entity_poly.entity_id
_entity_poly.type
_entity_poly.pdbx_seq_one_letter_code
_entity_poly.pdbx_strand_id
1 'polypeptide(L)'
;MKQLLKSWPLRLNLLSVLAVAAAVALQDRPWLTVGLALAVFGVGAWRYRDDVATLRSARALTAFALLVTVWYDGGLDRWPLLLAGAGMMLFITAADLVARALNVGYLQTYNLNIVRGRRERWTSPPAIARMMNVLSVLYALAAMPAGRFGFATDLAFMVIAGAAFGWTSLAVLRNYLHRRTVSHPVDIQVLSAVRRLQPKFVIHFAGTRESEYQLTMWLDYFTAVGDPYLIIIRDQYLVDGIASRTDAPIVVVPAQSVLDTLLPESVRACYYVNHAVKNAQLVKLDKYLHVQLMHGDSDKAISRSPVSLMYDRVFVAGQAGIDRYHRHGVDIPNYKFRKIGRPQLHDLQVGPRDKREGDRRTVLYTPTWTGLTADVNYSSLKQGKKIVRALLKRDVNIIFRTHPYTRTNAAYHALAEDIKGIIAADAAASGRAHRWGERAESAMSLSDCINAADVAISDISGTASDWLYCGRPFAMTDPKGFKERYLEEFPLAKAAYLLDPDAGNIERVLDELLERDSKADLRAATREYYLGDIKPGDLVDLFKAEVKATYEQPVRKIATGGSALLAA
;
A
#
# COMPACT_ATOMS: atom_id res chain seq x y z
N MET A 1 -7.02 19.26 -16.41
CA MET A 1 -6.84 20.53 -15.65
C MET A 1 -7.64 20.57 -14.34
N LYS A 2 -8.98 20.33 -14.28
CA LYS A 2 -9.77 20.35 -13.02
C LYS A 2 -9.34 19.30 -11.96
N GLN A 3 -8.78 18.15 -12.34
CA GLN A 3 -8.27 17.14 -11.38
C GLN A 3 -6.88 17.47 -10.83
N LEU A 4 -6.00 18.07 -11.62
CA LEU A 4 -4.67 18.52 -11.19
C LEU A 4 -4.77 19.62 -10.12
N LEU A 5 -5.72 20.55 -10.26
CA LEU A 5 -5.98 21.60 -9.26
C LEU A 5 -6.54 21.07 -7.92
N LYS A 6 -6.90 19.79 -7.82
CA LYS A 6 -7.31 19.18 -6.55
C LYS A 6 -6.15 18.75 -5.66
N SER A 7 -4.91 18.67 -6.17
CA SER A 7 -3.76 18.27 -5.37
C SER A 7 -3.23 19.44 -4.52
N TRP A 8 -3.10 19.22 -3.22
CA TRP A 8 -2.55 20.22 -2.29
C TRP A 8 -1.13 20.67 -2.64
N PRO A 9 -0.18 19.78 -3.03
CA PRO A 9 1.14 20.21 -3.43
C PRO A 9 1.14 21.20 -4.60
N LEU A 10 0.30 20.98 -5.61
CA LEU A 10 0.19 21.91 -6.74
C LEU A 10 -0.35 23.27 -6.31
N ARG A 11 -1.42 23.30 -5.47
CA ARG A 11 -1.98 24.55 -4.95
C ARG A 11 -0.95 25.34 -4.14
N LEU A 12 -0.17 24.66 -3.29
CA LEU A 12 0.85 25.31 -2.49
C LEU A 12 2.02 25.82 -3.32
N ASN A 13 2.42 25.09 -4.38
CA ASN A 13 3.41 25.59 -5.34
C ASN A 13 2.90 26.84 -6.09
N LEU A 14 1.63 26.86 -6.51
CA LEU A 14 1.02 28.05 -7.13
C LEU A 14 0.97 29.24 -6.17
N LEU A 15 0.58 29.03 -4.92
CA LEU A 15 0.59 30.07 -3.90
C LEU A 15 1.99 30.61 -3.64
N SER A 16 3.02 29.76 -3.66
CA SER A 16 4.40 30.18 -3.48
C SER A 16 4.92 31.03 -4.67
N VAL A 17 4.51 30.69 -5.90
CA VAL A 17 4.81 31.53 -7.07
C VAL A 17 4.12 32.89 -6.97
N LEU A 18 2.86 32.91 -6.53
CA LEU A 18 2.13 34.16 -6.28
C LEU A 18 2.79 34.99 -5.18
N ALA A 19 3.33 34.35 -4.13
CA ALA A 19 4.09 35.03 -3.09
C ALA A 19 5.36 35.71 -3.64
N VAL A 20 6.09 35.04 -4.54
CA VAL A 20 7.26 35.64 -5.22
C VAL A 20 6.82 36.81 -6.10
N ALA A 21 5.77 36.65 -6.90
CA ALA A 21 5.24 37.72 -7.74
C ALA A 21 4.79 38.94 -6.89
N ALA A 22 4.12 38.72 -5.77
CA ALA A 22 3.71 39.78 -4.84
C ALA A 22 4.92 40.48 -4.22
N ALA A 23 5.96 39.74 -3.80
CA ALA A 23 7.18 40.30 -3.22
C ALA A 23 7.94 41.23 -4.18
N VAL A 24 7.91 40.90 -5.49
CA VAL A 24 8.63 41.68 -6.51
C VAL A 24 7.80 42.82 -7.06
N ALA A 25 6.50 42.57 -7.36
CA ALA A 25 5.65 43.55 -8.06
C ALA A 25 4.84 44.45 -7.14
N LEU A 26 4.63 44.06 -5.86
CA LEU A 26 3.78 44.76 -4.90
C LEU A 26 4.57 45.08 -3.63
N GLN A 27 5.73 45.70 -3.77
CA GLN A 27 6.68 46.00 -2.69
C GLN A 27 6.06 46.94 -1.61
N ASP A 28 5.12 47.80 -1.99
CA ASP A 28 4.34 48.66 -1.12
C ASP A 28 3.28 47.91 -0.28
N ARG A 29 3.07 46.63 -0.55
CA ARG A 29 2.07 45.80 0.12
C ARG A 29 2.67 44.50 0.71
N PRO A 30 3.68 44.58 1.57
CA PRO A 30 4.41 43.42 2.08
C PRO A 30 3.52 42.42 2.82
N TRP A 31 2.41 42.89 3.40
CA TRP A 31 1.42 42.03 4.08
C TRP A 31 0.77 40.99 3.16
N LEU A 32 0.70 41.22 1.84
CA LEU A 32 0.20 40.21 0.89
C LEU A 32 1.17 39.02 0.78
N THR A 33 2.47 39.29 0.64
CA THR A 33 3.49 38.24 0.62
C THR A 33 3.51 37.45 1.92
N VAL A 34 3.45 38.15 3.05
CA VAL A 34 3.40 37.50 4.38
C VAL A 34 2.13 36.65 4.53
N GLY A 35 0.98 37.14 4.09
CA GLY A 35 -0.28 36.36 4.12
C GLY A 35 -0.22 35.08 3.27
N LEU A 36 0.31 35.18 2.06
CA LEU A 36 0.54 34.01 1.18
C LEU A 36 1.56 33.04 1.80
N ALA A 37 2.62 33.54 2.40
CA ALA A 37 3.62 32.74 3.09
C ALA A 37 3.03 31.97 4.29
N LEU A 38 2.24 32.64 5.11
CA LEU A 38 1.53 32.01 6.24
C LEU A 38 0.56 30.92 5.76
N ALA A 39 -0.13 31.13 4.63
CA ALA A 39 -0.98 30.10 4.04
C ALA A 39 -0.16 28.87 3.60
N VAL A 40 0.98 29.06 2.91
CA VAL A 40 1.83 27.95 2.46
C VAL A 40 2.46 27.22 3.65
N PHE A 41 3.06 27.94 4.58
CA PHE A 41 3.74 27.34 5.74
C PHE A 41 2.75 26.76 6.75
N GLY A 42 1.60 27.41 6.98
CA GLY A 42 0.55 26.92 7.88
C GLY A 42 -0.07 25.62 7.40
N VAL A 43 -0.44 25.53 6.11
CA VAL A 43 -0.94 24.29 5.53
C VAL A 43 0.17 23.23 5.52
N GLY A 44 1.41 23.60 5.25
CA GLY A 44 2.59 22.72 5.34
C GLY A 44 2.75 22.15 6.75
N ALA A 45 2.65 22.98 7.78
CA ALA A 45 2.76 22.57 9.18
C ALA A 45 1.60 21.69 9.64
N TRP A 46 0.39 21.93 9.15
CA TRP A 46 -0.79 21.13 9.49
C TRP A 46 -0.84 19.78 8.78
N ARG A 47 -0.69 19.78 7.44
CA ARG A 47 -0.94 18.58 6.61
C ARG A 47 0.30 17.74 6.34
N TYR A 48 1.48 18.36 6.33
CA TYR A 48 2.77 17.73 5.99
C TYR A 48 3.79 17.93 7.12
N ARG A 49 3.31 17.85 8.38
CA ARG A 49 4.12 18.15 9.57
C ARG A 49 5.37 17.28 9.70
N ASP A 50 5.29 16.03 9.23
CA ASP A 50 6.35 15.01 9.36
C ASP A 50 7.12 14.77 8.04
N ASP A 51 6.76 15.50 6.96
CA ASP A 51 7.32 15.34 5.62
C ASP A 51 7.99 16.63 5.15
N VAL A 52 9.28 16.55 4.89
CA VAL A 52 10.09 17.68 4.41
C VAL A 52 10.14 17.74 2.89
N ALA A 53 10.10 16.59 2.21
CA ALA A 53 10.40 16.48 0.78
C ALA A 53 9.25 16.99 -0.10
N THR A 54 8.01 16.65 0.24
CA THR A 54 6.83 16.89 -0.62
C THR A 54 6.57 18.37 -0.94
N LEU A 55 6.94 19.29 -0.05
CA LEU A 55 6.72 20.73 -0.23
C LEU A 55 8.01 21.54 -0.35
N ARG A 56 9.14 20.93 -0.63
CA ARG A 56 10.44 21.61 -0.65
C ARG A 56 10.44 22.84 -1.58
N SER A 57 9.97 22.68 -2.81
CA SER A 57 9.92 23.77 -3.79
C SER A 57 9.02 24.94 -3.34
N ALA A 58 7.81 24.62 -2.86
CA ALA A 58 6.90 25.63 -2.34
C ALA A 58 7.50 26.38 -1.14
N ARG A 59 8.11 25.66 -0.20
CA ARG A 59 8.78 26.26 0.97
C ARG A 59 9.96 27.13 0.57
N ALA A 60 10.82 26.68 -0.36
CA ALA A 60 11.98 27.44 -0.81
C ALA A 60 11.56 28.74 -1.53
N LEU A 61 10.59 28.67 -2.45
CA LEU A 61 10.06 29.85 -3.13
C LEU A 61 9.42 30.85 -2.15
N THR A 62 8.68 30.33 -1.17
CA THR A 62 8.06 31.17 -0.15
C THR A 62 9.10 31.83 0.77
N ALA A 63 10.14 31.12 1.19
CA ALA A 63 11.25 31.69 1.96
C ALA A 63 12.00 32.75 1.14
N PHE A 64 12.21 32.53 -0.15
CA PHE A 64 12.79 33.53 -1.06
C PHE A 64 11.90 34.79 -1.16
N ALA A 65 10.59 34.62 -1.34
CA ALA A 65 9.65 35.75 -1.38
C ALA A 65 9.72 36.60 -0.10
N LEU A 66 9.80 35.96 1.07
CA LEU A 66 9.97 36.68 2.33
C LEU A 66 11.31 37.40 2.46
N LEU A 67 12.41 36.77 1.96
CA LEU A 67 13.72 37.46 1.91
C LEU A 67 13.66 38.74 1.07
N VAL A 68 13.03 38.68 -0.11
CA VAL A 68 12.81 39.83 -0.97
C VAL A 68 11.98 40.89 -0.24
N THR A 69 10.91 40.48 0.44
CA THR A 69 10.05 41.39 1.21
C THR A 69 10.83 42.09 2.33
N VAL A 70 11.62 41.34 3.12
CA VAL A 70 12.44 41.91 4.22
C VAL A 70 13.50 42.86 3.66
N TRP A 71 14.10 42.54 2.49
CA TRP A 71 15.04 43.43 1.84
C TRP A 71 14.44 44.79 1.45
N TYR A 72 13.24 44.78 0.87
CA TYR A 72 12.57 46.04 0.48
C TYR A 72 12.00 46.81 1.67
N ASP A 73 11.64 46.15 2.78
CA ASP A 73 11.08 46.78 3.97
C ASP A 73 12.14 47.52 4.82
N GLY A 74 13.38 47.02 4.95
CA GLY A 74 14.40 47.63 5.82
C GLY A 74 15.83 47.42 5.36
N GLY A 75 16.07 46.70 4.24
CA GLY A 75 17.42 46.50 3.69
C GLY A 75 18.39 45.89 4.72
N LEU A 76 19.58 46.48 4.78
CA LEU A 76 20.63 46.02 5.71
C LEU A 76 20.31 46.30 7.19
N ASP A 77 19.37 47.18 7.53
CA ASP A 77 18.99 47.41 8.92
C ASP A 77 18.31 46.18 9.54
N ARG A 78 17.75 45.29 8.68
CA ARG A 78 17.17 44.01 9.05
C ARG A 78 18.10 42.79 8.79
N TRP A 79 19.44 43.02 8.80
CA TRP A 79 20.43 41.98 8.49
C TRP A 79 20.29 40.68 9.30
N PRO A 80 19.87 40.69 10.60
CA PRO A 80 19.72 39.41 11.32
C PRO A 80 18.62 38.54 10.70
N LEU A 81 17.51 39.15 10.27
CA LEU A 81 16.41 38.45 9.68
C LEU A 81 16.73 37.95 8.24
N LEU A 82 17.49 38.76 7.48
CA LEU A 82 17.99 38.37 6.17
C LEU A 82 18.95 37.17 6.27
N LEU A 83 19.86 37.18 7.23
CA LEU A 83 20.79 36.08 7.47
C LEU A 83 20.05 34.80 7.89
N ALA A 84 19.09 34.91 8.81
CA ALA A 84 18.26 33.79 9.24
C ALA A 84 17.44 33.21 8.09
N GLY A 85 16.84 34.06 7.25
CA GLY A 85 16.10 33.66 6.06
C GLY A 85 16.94 32.95 5.02
N ALA A 86 18.15 33.45 4.74
CA ALA A 86 19.11 32.80 3.85
C ALA A 86 19.53 31.42 4.39
N GLY A 87 19.83 31.33 5.68
CA GLY A 87 20.11 30.04 6.35
C GLY A 87 18.94 29.07 6.26
N MET A 88 17.71 29.56 6.45
CA MET A 88 16.51 28.74 6.35
C MET A 88 16.27 28.25 4.92
N MET A 89 16.48 29.09 3.92
CA MET A 89 16.39 28.70 2.50
C MET A 89 17.42 27.61 2.16
N LEU A 90 18.67 27.76 2.62
CA LEU A 90 19.71 26.75 2.48
C LEU A 90 19.29 25.43 3.15
N PHE A 91 18.76 25.52 4.36
CA PHE A 91 18.30 24.34 5.10
C PHE A 91 17.11 23.64 4.43
N ILE A 92 16.14 24.38 3.90
CA ILE A 92 15.03 23.84 3.13
C ILE A 92 15.53 23.11 1.87
N THR A 93 16.47 23.69 1.15
CA THR A 93 17.04 23.06 -0.06
C THR A 93 17.86 21.83 0.27
N ALA A 94 18.59 21.81 1.38
CA ALA A 94 19.36 20.67 1.89
C ALA A 94 18.53 19.64 2.66
N ALA A 95 17.24 19.88 2.88
CA ALA A 95 16.39 19.05 3.75
C ALA A 95 16.40 17.56 3.41
N ASP A 96 16.42 17.20 2.13
CA ASP A 96 16.49 15.79 1.71
C ASP A 96 17.85 15.16 2.06
N LEU A 97 18.95 15.91 1.96
CA LEU A 97 20.27 15.44 2.34
C LEU A 97 20.35 15.22 3.84
N VAL A 98 19.82 16.17 4.62
CA VAL A 98 19.74 16.08 6.07
C VAL A 98 18.86 14.89 6.50
N ALA A 99 17.70 14.73 5.89
CA ALA A 99 16.80 13.62 6.16
C ALA A 99 17.47 12.27 5.86
N ARG A 100 18.19 12.16 4.74
CA ARG A 100 18.97 10.95 4.40
C ARG A 100 20.10 10.71 5.41
N ALA A 101 20.84 11.74 5.78
CA ALA A 101 21.93 11.63 6.76
C ALA A 101 21.42 11.17 8.14
N LEU A 102 20.23 11.59 8.53
CA LEU A 102 19.61 11.20 9.78
C LEU A 102 18.92 9.82 9.72
N ASN A 103 18.52 9.38 8.55
CA ASN A 103 17.91 8.05 8.34
C ASN A 103 18.93 6.91 8.27
N VAL A 104 20.19 7.20 8.23
CA VAL A 104 21.24 6.19 8.18
C VAL A 104 21.45 5.63 9.59
N GLY A 105 20.66 4.63 9.94
CA GLY A 105 20.84 3.76 11.11
C GLY A 105 21.41 2.41 10.69
N TYR A 106 21.66 1.55 11.66
CA TYR A 106 21.93 0.13 11.45
C TYR A 106 20.70 -0.57 10.87
N LEU A 107 20.92 -1.72 10.24
CA LEU A 107 19.84 -2.58 9.74
C LEU A 107 18.97 -3.03 10.92
N GLN A 108 17.68 -2.69 10.84
CA GLN A 108 16.73 -3.15 11.84
C GLN A 108 16.33 -4.59 11.55
N THR A 109 16.23 -5.38 12.61
CA THR A 109 15.87 -6.79 12.50
C THR A 109 14.80 -7.15 13.51
N TYR A 110 14.00 -8.17 13.18
CA TYR A 110 13.03 -8.79 14.06
C TYR A 110 13.24 -10.30 13.97
N ASN A 111 13.03 -11.00 15.08
CA ASN A 111 13.19 -12.45 15.16
C ASN A 111 14.60 -12.97 14.74
N LEU A 112 15.59 -12.09 14.77
CA LEU A 112 17.00 -12.41 14.73
C LEU A 112 17.60 -12.01 16.09
N ASN A 113 18.28 -12.91 16.77
CA ASN A 113 18.91 -12.68 18.08
C ASN A 113 20.11 -11.71 17.96
N ILE A 114 19.82 -10.44 17.72
CA ILE A 114 20.81 -9.38 17.58
C ILE A 114 20.47 -8.27 18.57
N VAL A 115 21.49 -7.77 19.28
CA VAL A 115 21.32 -6.67 20.23
C VAL A 115 20.90 -5.42 19.47
N ARG A 116 19.69 -4.93 19.72
CA ARG A 116 19.15 -3.71 19.11
C ARG A 116 19.77 -2.48 19.76
N GLY A 117 20.46 -1.66 18.99
CA GLY A 117 20.81 -0.31 19.41
C GLY A 117 19.54 0.54 19.58
N ARG A 118 19.48 1.37 20.62
CA ARG A 118 18.33 2.26 20.88
C ARG A 118 18.39 3.45 19.93
N ARG A 119 17.35 3.63 19.09
CA ARG A 119 17.24 4.81 18.22
C ARG A 119 16.79 6.00 19.07
N GLU A 120 17.56 7.09 19.06
CA GLU A 120 17.19 8.31 19.76
C GLU A 120 16.06 9.04 18.99
N ARG A 121 14.95 9.30 19.68
CA ARG A 121 13.74 9.94 19.09
C ARG A 121 13.95 11.41 18.70
N TRP A 122 14.89 12.10 19.34
CA TRP A 122 15.11 13.55 19.19
C TRP A 122 15.76 13.94 17.85
N THR A 123 16.45 13.04 17.20
CA THR A 123 17.16 13.26 15.94
C THR A 123 16.44 12.62 14.75
N SER A 124 15.17 12.26 14.89
CA SER A 124 14.40 11.64 13.82
C SER A 124 14.05 12.66 12.74
N PRO A 125 14.02 12.27 11.44
CA PRO A 125 13.58 13.15 10.35
C PRO A 125 12.23 13.84 10.60
N PRO A 126 11.20 13.18 11.17
CA PRO A 126 9.96 13.85 11.53
C PRO A 126 10.11 14.97 12.55
N ALA A 127 11.00 14.82 13.55
CA ALA A 127 11.23 15.88 14.54
C ALA A 127 11.83 17.14 13.89
N ILE A 128 12.78 16.94 12.96
CA ILE A 128 13.38 18.04 12.19
C ILE A 128 12.37 18.68 11.25
N ALA A 129 11.51 17.89 10.60
CA ALA A 129 10.44 18.42 9.76
C ALA A 129 9.48 19.32 10.56
N ARG A 130 9.08 18.92 11.77
CA ARG A 130 8.24 19.72 12.66
C ARG A 130 8.91 21.02 13.07
N MET A 131 10.17 20.93 13.46
CA MET A 131 10.98 22.12 13.80
C MET A 131 11.06 23.10 12.63
N MET A 132 11.35 22.62 11.41
CA MET A 132 11.36 23.45 10.20
C MET A 132 10.01 24.11 9.93
N ASN A 133 8.92 23.39 10.11
CA ASN A 133 7.57 23.94 9.92
C ASN A 133 7.31 25.09 10.90
N VAL A 134 7.66 24.91 12.17
CA VAL A 134 7.52 25.97 13.20
C VAL A 134 8.37 27.18 12.85
N LEU A 135 9.65 26.97 12.54
CA LEU A 135 10.56 28.05 12.15
C LEU A 135 10.07 28.81 10.91
N SER A 136 9.51 28.11 9.92
CA SER A 136 8.97 28.72 8.70
C SER A 136 7.79 29.66 9.00
N VAL A 137 6.88 29.24 9.87
CA VAL A 137 5.77 30.09 10.32
C VAL A 137 6.28 31.30 11.11
N LEU A 138 7.22 31.08 12.05
CA LEU A 138 7.82 32.16 12.83
C LEU A 138 8.57 33.15 11.93
N TYR A 139 9.27 32.67 10.89
CA TYR A 139 9.92 33.54 9.92
C TYR A 139 8.94 34.43 9.15
N ALA A 140 7.81 33.85 8.72
CA ALA A 140 6.77 34.64 8.05
C ALA A 140 6.19 35.71 8.95
N LEU A 141 6.02 35.43 10.26
CA LEU A 141 5.58 36.42 11.24
C LEU A 141 6.64 37.48 11.48
N ALA A 142 7.91 37.13 11.63
CA ALA A 142 9.02 38.07 11.81
C ALA A 142 9.27 38.94 10.57
N ALA A 143 8.93 38.45 9.37
CA ALA A 143 9.05 39.20 8.12
C ALA A 143 7.96 40.29 7.94
N MET A 144 7.05 40.47 8.88
CA MET A 144 6.13 41.63 8.87
C MET A 144 6.89 42.96 8.90
N PRO A 145 6.29 44.03 8.33
CA PRO A 145 6.95 45.34 8.26
C PRO A 145 7.53 45.82 9.60
N ALA A 146 8.71 46.43 9.54
CA ALA A 146 9.56 46.80 10.69
C ALA A 146 8.89 47.72 11.71
N GLY A 147 7.88 48.49 11.34
CA GLY A 147 7.13 49.34 12.24
C GLY A 147 6.38 48.63 13.40
N ARG A 148 6.27 47.28 13.34
CA ARG A 148 5.63 46.48 14.39
C ARG A 148 6.60 45.62 15.22
N PHE A 149 7.76 45.25 14.66
CA PHE A 149 8.74 44.39 15.32
C PHE A 149 10.14 44.96 15.07
N GLY A 150 10.77 45.50 16.09
CA GLY A 150 12.10 46.16 15.99
C GLY A 150 13.24 45.17 15.83
N PHE A 151 14.47 45.70 15.66
CA PHE A 151 15.74 44.96 15.52
C PHE A 151 15.95 43.83 16.55
N ALA A 152 15.47 44.02 17.78
CA ALA A 152 15.56 43.01 18.83
C ALA A 152 14.79 41.73 18.50
N THR A 153 13.64 41.85 17.80
CA THR A 153 12.85 40.70 17.35
C THR A 153 13.55 39.95 16.21
N ASP A 154 14.16 40.70 15.27
CA ASP A 154 14.94 40.11 14.17
C ASP A 154 16.15 39.34 14.72
N LEU A 155 16.85 39.92 15.71
CA LEU A 155 17.98 39.28 16.38
C LEU A 155 17.55 38.04 17.16
N ALA A 156 16.44 38.10 17.89
CA ALA A 156 15.88 36.97 18.64
C ALA A 156 15.52 35.80 17.68
N PHE A 157 14.89 36.11 16.54
CA PHE A 157 14.59 35.09 15.54
C PHE A 157 15.88 34.48 14.97
N MET A 158 16.88 35.29 14.65
CA MET A 158 18.17 34.79 14.15
C MET A 158 18.84 33.84 15.16
N VAL A 159 18.81 34.15 16.45
CA VAL A 159 19.36 33.27 17.51
C VAL A 159 18.59 31.95 17.58
N ILE A 160 17.26 32.00 17.53
CA ILE A 160 16.41 30.79 17.56
C ILE A 160 16.69 29.90 16.31
N ALA A 161 16.72 30.51 15.12
CA ALA A 161 17.04 29.81 13.88
C ALA A 161 18.46 29.22 13.90
N GLY A 162 19.45 29.99 14.39
CA GLY A 162 20.83 29.54 14.56
C GLY A 162 20.96 28.35 15.52
N ALA A 163 20.24 28.39 16.65
CA ALA A 163 20.18 27.28 17.59
C ALA A 163 19.57 26.02 16.97
N ALA A 164 18.50 26.16 16.18
CA ALA A 164 17.86 25.04 15.48
C ALA A 164 18.76 24.44 14.39
N PHE A 165 19.50 25.27 13.65
CA PHE A 165 20.48 24.80 12.65
C PHE A 165 21.68 24.15 13.32
N GLY A 166 22.18 24.71 14.42
CA GLY A 166 23.24 24.13 15.24
C GLY A 166 22.84 22.76 15.79
N TRP A 167 21.64 22.66 16.34
CA TRP A 167 21.07 21.39 16.79
C TRP A 167 20.98 20.36 15.68
N THR A 168 20.49 20.74 14.51
CA THR A 168 20.39 19.84 13.36
C THR A 168 21.77 19.38 12.88
N SER A 169 22.75 20.28 12.80
CA SER A 169 24.13 19.96 12.43
C SER A 169 24.75 19.02 13.45
N LEU A 170 24.55 19.26 14.73
CA LEU A 170 25.01 18.37 15.80
C LEU A 170 24.34 16.98 15.69
N ALA A 171 23.05 16.94 15.40
CA ALA A 171 22.32 15.70 15.20
C ALA A 171 22.89 14.88 14.01
N VAL A 172 23.18 15.55 12.89
CA VAL A 172 23.82 14.90 11.72
C VAL A 172 25.22 14.38 12.07
N LEU A 173 26.04 15.22 12.73
CA LEU A 173 27.39 14.83 13.17
C LEU A 173 27.34 13.64 14.13
N ARG A 174 26.49 13.72 15.16
CA ARG A 174 26.30 12.62 16.12
C ARG A 174 25.85 11.34 15.44
N ASN A 175 24.91 11.42 14.49
CA ASN A 175 24.47 10.27 13.71
C ASN A 175 25.61 9.70 12.84
N TYR A 176 26.44 10.54 12.26
CA TYR A 176 27.64 10.12 11.51
C TYR A 176 28.65 9.37 12.41
N LEU A 177 28.93 9.90 13.60
CA LEU A 177 29.81 9.25 14.57
C LEU A 177 29.20 7.92 15.07
N HIS A 178 27.93 7.93 15.44
CA HIS A 178 27.20 6.72 15.85
C HIS A 178 27.21 5.64 14.76
N ARG A 179 27.12 6.03 13.50
CA ARG A 179 27.23 5.10 12.39
C ARG A 179 28.58 4.41 12.33
N ARG A 180 29.66 5.11 12.60
CA ARG A 180 31.01 4.52 12.62
C ARG A 180 31.23 3.59 13.81
N THR A 181 30.71 3.95 14.97
CA THR A 181 31.00 3.25 16.24
C THR A 181 30.01 2.15 16.58
N VAL A 182 28.74 2.26 16.17
CA VAL A 182 27.67 1.34 16.56
C VAL A 182 27.00 0.69 15.34
N SER A 183 26.60 1.46 14.32
CA SER A 183 25.81 0.91 13.22
C SER A 183 26.62 -0.09 12.39
N HIS A 184 27.87 0.18 12.08
CA HIS A 184 28.68 -0.72 11.26
C HIS A 184 28.93 -2.09 11.94
N PRO A 185 29.29 -2.17 13.23
CA PRO A 185 29.36 -3.45 13.95
C PRO A 185 28.02 -4.21 14.00
N VAL A 186 26.89 -3.50 14.17
CA VAL A 186 25.55 -4.12 14.14
C VAL A 186 25.23 -4.67 12.76
N ASP A 187 25.53 -3.93 11.70
CA ASP A 187 25.31 -4.39 10.32
C ASP A 187 26.15 -5.65 10.02
N ILE A 188 27.39 -5.73 10.49
CA ILE A 188 28.22 -6.95 10.41
C ILE A 188 27.56 -8.12 11.14
N GLN A 189 27.01 -7.88 12.33
CA GLN A 189 26.30 -8.92 13.09
C GLN A 189 25.04 -9.40 12.34
N VAL A 190 24.29 -8.48 11.71
CA VAL A 190 23.12 -8.83 10.88
C VAL A 190 23.56 -9.70 9.70
N LEU A 191 24.56 -9.29 8.95
CA LEU A 191 25.10 -10.05 7.82
C LEU A 191 25.56 -11.45 8.26
N SER A 192 26.25 -11.55 9.40
CA SER A 192 26.70 -12.82 9.96
C SER A 192 25.53 -13.70 10.40
N ALA A 193 24.48 -13.12 10.98
CA ALA A 193 23.29 -13.86 11.40
C ALA A 193 22.51 -14.37 10.18
N VAL A 194 22.34 -13.57 9.15
CA VAL A 194 21.69 -13.98 7.88
C VAL A 194 22.50 -15.11 7.21
N ARG A 195 23.84 -15.01 7.22
CA ARG A 195 24.69 -16.11 6.70
C ARG A 195 24.54 -17.39 7.50
N ARG A 196 24.46 -17.32 8.83
CA ARG A 196 24.23 -18.50 9.68
C ARG A 196 22.84 -19.12 9.50
N LEU A 197 21.83 -18.30 9.20
CA LEU A 197 20.47 -18.76 8.92
C LEU A 197 20.41 -19.65 7.68
N GLN A 198 21.33 -19.45 6.70
CA GLN A 198 21.35 -20.17 5.42
C GLN A 198 19.98 -20.19 4.71
N PRO A 199 19.30 -19.02 4.53
CA PRO A 199 17.97 -19.01 3.93
C PRO A 199 18.02 -19.55 2.50
N LYS A 200 17.07 -20.40 2.14
CA LYS A 200 16.93 -20.93 0.78
C LYS A 200 16.26 -19.94 -0.15
N PHE A 201 15.35 -19.13 0.40
CA PHE A 201 14.64 -18.10 -0.34
C PHE A 201 14.38 -16.88 0.52
N VAL A 202 14.00 -15.80 -0.14
CA VAL A 202 13.61 -14.56 0.53
C VAL A 202 12.24 -14.09 0.04
N ILE A 203 11.51 -13.41 0.91
CA ILE A 203 10.29 -12.69 0.57
C ILE A 203 10.61 -11.21 0.62
N HIS A 204 10.50 -10.53 -0.52
CA HIS A 204 10.77 -9.11 -0.63
C HIS A 204 9.46 -8.33 -0.63
N PHE A 205 9.31 -7.40 0.30
CA PHE A 205 8.10 -6.63 0.43
C PHE A 205 8.37 -5.12 0.54
N ALA A 206 7.65 -4.40 -0.28
CA ALA A 206 7.51 -2.95 -0.25
C ALA A 206 6.05 -2.60 -0.52
N GLY A 207 5.55 -1.51 0.06
CA GLY A 207 4.17 -1.12 -0.13
C GLY A 207 3.82 0.20 0.54
N THR A 208 2.58 0.61 0.43
CA THR A 208 2.01 1.76 1.13
C THR A 208 1.58 1.37 2.55
N ARG A 209 1.27 2.35 3.38
CA ARG A 209 0.64 2.08 4.69
C ARG A 209 -0.61 1.23 4.51
N GLU A 210 -0.87 0.33 5.45
CA GLU A 210 -2.02 -0.58 5.45
C GLU A 210 -1.99 -1.67 4.35
N SER A 211 -0.83 -1.87 3.68
CA SER A 211 -0.66 -2.93 2.68
C SER A 211 -0.11 -4.24 3.27
N GLU A 212 0.08 -4.32 4.57
CA GLU A 212 0.68 -5.47 5.27
C GLU A 212 -0.06 -6.77 4.97
N TYR A 213 -1.39 -6.70 4.79
CA TYR A 213 -2.23 -7.86 4.46
C TYR A 213 -1.76 -8.59 3.19
N GLN A 214 -1.16 -7.87 2.23
CA GLN A 214 -0.66 -8.45 0.99
C GLN A 214 0.44 -9.48 1.23
N LEU A 215 1.26 -9.26 2.26
CA LEU A 215 2.28 -10.21 2.67
C LEU A 215 1.75 -11.19 3.72
N THR A 216 1.02 -10.70 4.73
CA THR A 216 0.64 -11.54 5.87
C THR A 216 -0.24 -12.71 5.48
N MET A 217 -1.03 -12.59 4.41
CA MET A 217 -1.83 -13.69 3.86
C MET A 217 -1.01 -14.86 3.29
N TRP A 218 0.31 -14.71 3.12
CA TRP A 218 1.21 -15.72 2.60
C TRP A 218 2.12 -16.35 3.66
N LEU A 219 2.25 -15.73 4.85
CA LEU A 219 3.27 -16.10 5.85
C LEU A 219 3.14 -17.54 6.33
N ASP A 220 1.92 -18.00 6.62
CA ASP A 220 1.67 -19.36 7.11
C ASP A 220 2.08 -20.41 6.07
N TYR A 221 1.83 -20.13 4.79
CA TYR A 221 2.17 -21.02 3.68
C TYR A 221 3.68 -21.08 3.44
N PHE A 222 4.39 -19.96 3.55
CA PHE A 222 5.86 -19.97 3.50
C PHE A 222 6.47 -20.68 4.71
N THR A 223 5.90 -20.49 5.88
CA THR A 223 6.32 -21.22 7.09
C THR A 223 6.08 -22.73 6.93
N ALA A 224 4.98 -23.14 6.33
CA ALA A 224 4.66 -24.53 6.05
C ALA A 224 5.62 -25.21 5.06
N VAL A 225 6.41 -24.47 4.26
CA VAL A 225 7.48 -25.04 3.41
C VAL A 225 8.51 -25.78 4.27
N GLY A 226 8.79 -25.30 5.50
CA GLY A 226 9.66 -25.96 6.45
C GLY A 226 11.15 -25.66 6.27
N ASP A 227 11.53 -24.89 5.25
CA ASP A 227 12.93 -24.51 5.00
C ASP A 227 13.23 -23.09 5.49
N PRO A 228 14.49 -22.79 5.86
CA PRO A 228 14.88 -21.46 6.31
C PRO A 228 14.64 -20.40 5.24
N TYR A 229 14.00 -19.30 5.62
CA TYR A 229 13.78 -18.14 4.74
C TYR A 229 13.96 -16.82 5.49
N LEU A 230 14.03 -15.73 4.74
CA LEU A 230 14.20 -14.38 5.26
C LEU A 230 13.16 -13.44 4.67
N ILE A 231 12.59 -12.58 5.48
CA ILE A 231 11.71 -11.51 5.02
C ILE A 231 12.51 -10.22 4.92
N ILE A 232 12.48 -9.58 3.75
CA ILE A 232 13.09 -8.27 3.50
C ILE A 232 11.97 -7.23 3.36
N ILE A 233 11.93 -6.28 4.29
CA ILE A 233 10.97 -5.18 4.26
C ILE A 233 11.68 -3.90 3.84
N ARG A 234 11.14 -3.21 2.82
CA ARG A 234 11.73 -2.00 2.25
C ARG A 234 11.22 -0.71 2.89
N ASP A 235 10.08 -0.76 3.54
CA ASP A 235 9.38 0.38 4.13
C ASP A 235 9.13 0.13 5.61
N GLN A 236 9.85 0.88 6.47
CA GLN A 236 9.89 0.65 7.91
C GLN A 236 8.51 0.70 8.59
N TYR A 237 7.59 1.50 8.08
CA TYR A 237 6.25 1.66 8.65
C TYR A 237 5.35 0.43 8.50
N LEU A 238 5.77 -0.59 7.70
CA LEU A 238 5.06 -1.86 7.52
C LEU A 238 5.49 -2.94 8.53
N VAL A 239 6.59 -2.70 9.24
CA VAL A 239 7.28 -3.76 9.98
C VAL A 239 6.47 -4.26 11.16
N ASP A 240 5.92 -3.35 11.98
CA ASP A 240 5.22 -3.74 13.21
C ASP A 240 4.00 -4.61 12.93
N GLY A 241 3.24 -4.27 11.86
CA GLY A 241 2.08 -5.06 11.41
C GLY A 241 2.45 -6.45 10.89
N ILE A 242 3.64 -6.61 10.31
CA ILE A 242 4.12 -7.89 9.79
C ILE A 242 4.78 -8.72 10.91
N ALA A 243 5.65 -8.09 11.70
CA ALA A 243 6.40 -8.77 12.77
C ALA A 243 5.49 -9.33 13.88
N SER A 244 4.31 -8.76 14.07
CA SER A 244 3.31 -9.28 15.01
C SER A 244 2.58 -10.54 14.51
N ARG A 245 2.81 -10.95 13.26
CA ARG A 245 2.12 -12.05 12.58
C ARG A 245 3.03 -13.22 12.21
N THR A 246 4.31 -13.16 12.55
CA THR A 246 5.27 -14.21 12.18
C THR A 246 6.49 -14.22 13.11
N ASP A 247 7.03 -15.41 13.36
CA ASP A 247 8.33 -15.62 14.01
C ASP A 247 9.48 -15.70 13.00
N ALA A 248 9.20 -15.57 11.72
CA ALA A 248 10.21 -15.59 10.68
C ALA A 248 11.20 -14.42 10.82
N PRO A 249 12.48 -14.61 10.52
CA PRO A 249 13.48 -13.55 10.54
C PRO A 249 13.15 -12.43 9.56
N ILE A 250 13.19 -11.18 10.05
CA ILE A 250 12.91 -9.98 9.24
C ILE A 250 14.14 -9.08 9.28
N VAL A 251 14.53 -8.56 8.12
CA VAL A 251 15.52 -7.48 7.98
C VAL A 251 14.89 -6.31 7.24
N VAL A 252 15.00 -5.11 7.82
CA VAL A 252 14.52 -3.88 7.20
C VAL A 252 15.65 -3.27 6.40
N VAL A 253 15.48 -3.19 5.08
CA VAL A 253 16.50 -2.73 4.13
C VAL A 253 15.98 -1.56 3.29
N PRO A 254 16.02 -0.32 3.78
CA PRO A 254 15.56 0.84 3.00
C PRO A 254 16.46 1.13 1.78
N ALA A 255 17.76 0.95 1.92
CA ALA A 255 18.75 1.25 0.89
C ALA A 255 18.96 0.08 -0.08
N GLN A 256 18.99 0.38 -1.38
CA GLN A 256 19.21 -0.64 -2.42
C GLN A 256 20.62 -1.26 -2.32
N SER A 257 21.64 -0.46 -2.03
CA SER A 257 23.04 -0.91 -1.97
C SER A 257 23.30 -2.03 -0.97
N VAL A 258 22.44 -2.19 0.04
CA VAL A 258 22.58 -3.23 1.05
C VAL A 258 22.06 -4.58 0.54
N LEU A 259 21.12 -4.60 -0.41
CA LEU A 259 20.55 -5.85 -0.93
C LEU A 259 21.61 -6.76 -1.55
N ASP A 260 22.59 -6.17 -2.25
CA ASP A 260 23.62 -6.90 -2.97
C ASP A 260 24.56 -7.67 -2.02
N THR A 261 24.74 -7.16 -0.80
CA THR A 261 25.65 -7.72 0.23
C THR A 261 24.95 -8.53 1.31
N LEU A 262 23.64 -8.30 1.50
CA LEU A 262 22.85 -8.95 2.55
C LEU A 262 22.63 -10.43 2.28
N LEU A 263 22.36 -10.79 1.03
CA LEU A 263 21.88 -12.11 0.65
C LEU A 263 23.05 -13.09 0.46
N PRO A 264 23.13 -14.18 1.26
CA PRO A 264 24.14 -15.21 1.11
C PRO A 264 23.88 -16.08 -0.14
N GLU A 265 24.88 -16.85 -0.53
CA GLU A 265 24.82 -17.77 -1.68
C GLU A 265 23.77 -18.89 -1.52
N SER A 266 23.33 -19.16 -0.27
CA SER A 266 22.27 -20.12 0.00
C SER A 266 20.90 -19.70 -0.55
N VAL A 267 20.69 -18.37 -0.75
CA VAL A 267 19.47 -17.85 -1.36
C VAL A 267 19.44 -18.18 -2.84
N ARG A 268 18.36 -18.82 -3.30
CA ARG A 268 18.17 -19.22 -4.69
C ARG A 268 16.95 -18.56 -5.33
N ALA A 269 15.94 -18.19 -4.53
CA ALA A 269 14.69 -17.60 -5.02
C ALA A 269 14.27 -16.38 -4.21
N CYS A 270 13.63 -15.43 -4.90
CA CYS A 270 13.05 -14.21 -4.31
C CYS A 270 11.57 -14.13 -4.69
N TYR A 271 10.70 -14.04 -3.68
CA TYR A 271 9.26 -14.00 -3.85
C TYR A 271 8.69 -12.59 -3.63
N TYR A 272 7.70 -12.23 -4.44
CA TYR A 272 7.04 -10.93 -4.46
C TYR A 272 5.53 -11.09 -4.45
N VAL A 273 4.84 -10.30 -3.63
CA VAL A 273 3.39 -10.40 -3.46
C VAL A 273 2.62 -9.23 -4.06
N ASN A 274 3.32 -8.30 -4.69
CA ASN A 274 2.73 -7.13 -5.35
C ASN A 274 3.65 -6.57 -6.44
N HIS A 275 3.21 -5.48 -7.11
CA HIS A 275 3.99 -4.76 -8.13
C HIS A 275 4.62 -3.46 -7.58
N ALA A 276 5.19 -3.48 -6.38
CA ALA A 276 5.90 -2.33 -5.85
C ALA A 276 7.12 -1.96 -6.72
N VAL A 277 7.32 -0.67 -6.96
CA VAL A 277 8.45 -0.15 -7.77
C VAL A 277 9.81 -0.63 -7.24
N LYS A 278 9.93 -0.75 -5.91
CA LYS A 278 11.15 -1.25 -5.25
C LYS A 278 11.49 -2.70 -5.56
N ASN A 279 10.55 -3.49 -6.10
CA ASN A 279 10.82 -4.87 -6.51
C ASN A 279 11.89 -4.94 -7.60
N ALA A 280 11.88 -4.00 -8.57
CA ALA A 280 12.87 -3.92 -9.63
C ALA A 280 14.32 -3.78 -9.10
N GLN A 281 14.48 -3.23 -7.88
CA GLN A 281 15.80 -3.10 -7.25
C GLN A 281 16.41 -4.44 -6.82
N LEU A 282 15.60 -5.45 -6.54
CA LEU A 282 16.09 -6.80 -6.25
C LEU A 282 16.06 -7.69 -7.50
N VAL A 283 15.09 -7.51 -8.39
CA VAL A 283 14.96 -8.28 -9.66
C VAL A 283 16.18 -8.12 -10.56
N LYS A 284 16.89 -6.96 -10.50
CA LYS A 284 18.14 -6.74 -11.24
C LYS A 284 19.28 -7.72 -10.86
N LEU A 285 19.17 -8.44 -9.72
CA LEU A 285 20.15 -9.42 -9.27
C LEU A 285 19.85 -10.78 -9.90
N ASP A 286 20.32 -11.00 -11.11
CA ASP A 286 20.07 -12.15 -11.97
C ASP A 286 20.54 -13.51 -11.45
N LYS A 287 21.32 -13.51 -10.36
CA LYS A 287 21.77 -14.72 -9.66
C LYS A 287 20.66 -15.43 -8.86
N TYR A 288 19.47 -14.84 -8.74
CA TYR A 288 18.31 -15.41 -8.07
C TYR A 288 17.18 -15.65 -9.05
N LEU A 289 16.31 -16.62 -8.76
CA LEU A 289 15.02 -16.76 -9.44
C LEU A 289 13.99 -15.83 -8.81
N HIS A 290 13.35 -15.01 -9.61
CA HIS A 290 12.37 -14.02 -9.16
C HIS A 290 10.95 -14.51 -9.47
N VAL A 291 10.12 -14.63 -8.44
CA VAL A 291 8.78 -15.23 -8.51
C VAL A 291 7.72 -14.21 -8.07
N GLN A 292 6.78 -13.92 -8.95
CA GLN A 292 5.61 -13.10 -8.60
C GLN A 292 4.45 -14.00 -8.18
N LEU A 293 3.88 -13.73 -7.00
CA LEU A 293 2.73 -14.46 -6.43
C LEU A 293 1.44 -13.68 -6.52
N MET A 294 1.53 -12.33 -6.53
CA MET A 294 0.42 -11.43 -6.24
C MET A 294 -0.19 -11.67 -4.84
N HIS A 295 -1.18 -10.88 -4.48
CA HIS A 295 -1.92 -11.01 -3.22
C HIS A 295 -3.41 -11.26 -3.44
N GLY A 296 -3.81 -11.51 -4.67
CA GLY A 296 -5.17 -11.84 -5.09
C GLY A 296 -5.20 -12.16 -6.57
N ASP A 297 -6.20 -12.90 -6.98
CA ASP A 297 -6.52 -13.15 -8.38
C ASP A 297 -7.87 -12.47 -8.71
N SER A 298 -7.90 -11.64 -9.72
CA SER A 298 -9.11 -10.95 -10.18
C SER A 298 -8.97 -10.54 -11.64
N ASP A 299 -10.08 -10.24 -12.30
CA ASP A 299 -10.06 -9.76 -13.67
C ASP A 299 -9.66 -8.27 -13.79
N LYS A 300 -9.25 -7.61 -12.70
CA LYS A 300 -8.75 -6.22 -12.72
C LYS A 300 -7.43 -6.09 -13.49
N ALA A 301 -7.20 -4.90 -14.05
CA ALA A 301 -6.00 -4.60 -14.82
C ALA A 301 -4.69 -4.89 -14.07
N ILE A 302 -4.65 -4.73 -12.74
CA ILE A 302 -3.46 -5.02 -11.93
C ILE A 302 -3.05 -6.49 -11.99
N SER A 303 -4.00 -7.42 -12.14
CA SER A 303 -3.74 -8.87 -12.23
C SER A 303 -3.21 -9.32 -13.60
N ARG A 304 -3.02 -8.38 -14.53
CA ARG A 304 -2.47 -8.60 -15.88
C ARG A 304 -1.41 -7.55 -16.23
N SER A 305 -0.74 -7.01 -15.22
CA SER A 305 0.25 -5.94 -15.39
C SER A 305 1.46 -6.40 -16.22
N PRO A 306 1.90 -5.62 -17.24
CA PRO A 306 3.13 -5.89 -17.99
C PRO A 306 4.38 -5.95 -17.11
N VAL A 307 4.35 -5.38 -15.93
CA VAL A 307 5.43 -5.47 -14.93
C VAL A 307 5.75 -6.93 -14.59
N SER A 308 4.79 -7.85 -14.75
CA SER A 308 5.01 -9.29 -14.52
C SER A 308 6.05 -9.91 -15.46
N LEU A 309 6.35 -9.28 -16.60
CA LEU A 309 7.42 -9.73 -17.54
C LEU A 309 8.81 -9.75 -16.91
N MET A 310 9.05 -8.88 -15.90
CA MET A 310 10.36 -8.80 -15.25
C MET A 310 10.69 -10.00 -14.36
N TYR A 311 9.72 -10.85 -14.03
CA TYR A 311 9.94 -12.00 -13.17
C TYR A 311 10.24 -13.27 -13.99
N ASP A 312 10.98 -14.21 -13.38
CA ASP A 312 11.32 -15.51 -13.98
C ASP A 312 10.15 -16.48 -13.93
N ARG A 313 9.30 -16.34 -12.90
CA ARG A 313 8.09 -17.14 -12.70
C ARG A 313 6.94 -16.25 -12.26
N VAL A 314 5.75 -16.60 -12.69
CA VAL A 314 4.49 -16.01 -12.28
C VAL A 314 3.58 -17.12 -11.77
N PHE A 315 3.30 -17.14 -10.49
CA PHE A 315 2.38 -18.08 -9.91
C PHE A 315 0.95 -17.56 -10.09
N VAL A 316 0.08 -18.41 -10.64
CA VAL A 316 -1.32 -18.09 -10.94
C VAL A 316 -2.24 -19.13 -10.33
N ALA A 317 -3.50 -18.77 -10.11
CA ALA A 317 -4.48 -19.70 -9.56
C ALA A 317 -4.80 -20.84 -10.55
N GLY A 318 -5.02 -20.53 -11.83
CA GLY A 318 -5.37 -21.49 -12.87
C GLY A 318 -5.18 -20.95 -14.27
N GLN A 319 -5.81 -21.59 -15.26
CA GLN A 319 -5.66 -21.25 -16.68
C GLN A 319 -6.15 -19.83 -16.99
N ALA A 320 -7.26 -19.40 -16.38
CA ALA A 320 -7.80 -18.04 -16.57
C ALA A 320 -6.77 -16.94 -16.27
N GLY A 321 -5.89 -17.16 -15.28
CA GLY A 321 -4.81 -16.24 -14.96
C GLY A 321 -3.81 -16.08 -16.11
N ILE A 322 -3.44 -17.17 -16.78
CA ILE A 322 -2.53 -17.18 -17.94
C ILE A 322 -3.20 -16.47 -19.13
N ASP A 323 -4.41 -16.90 -19.48
CA ASP A 323 -5.14 -16.38 -20.65
C ASP A 323 -5.47 -14.90 -20.49
N ARG A 324 -5.63 -14.42 -19.25
CA ARG A 324 -5.84 -13.00 -18.94
C ARG A 324 -4.66 -12.15 -19.39
N TYR A 325 -3.42 -12.59 -19.17
CA TYR A 325 -2.23 -11.88 -19.66
C TYR A 325 -2.24 -11.82 -21.18
N HIS A 326 -2.38 -12.98 -21.85
CA HIS A 326 -2.34 -13.06 -23.31
C HIS A 326 -3.48 -12.28 -23.98
N ARG A 327 -4.71 -12.37 -23.47
CA ARG A 327 -5.89 -11.65 -23.99
C ARG A 327 -5.69 -10.13 -24.00
N HIS A 328 -4.91 -9.62 -23.06
CA HIS A 328 -4.65 -8.19 -22.95
C HIS A 328 -3.27 -7.77 -23.49
N GLY A 329 -2.66 -8.59 -24.34
CA GLY A 329 -1.42 -8.27 -25.03
C GLY A 329 -0.17 -8.28 -24.15
N VAL A 330 -0.22 -8.93 -23.00
CA VAL A 330 0.96 -9.15 -22.14
C VAL A 330 1.48 -10.55 -22.42
N ASP A 331 2.44 -10.63 -23.33
CA ASP A 331 2.97 -11.91 -23.84
C ASP A 331 4.06 -12.46 -22.91
N ILE A 332 3.64 -13.09 -21.82
CA ILE A 332 4.53 -13.83 -20.92
C ILE A 332 4.63 -15.27 -21.44
N PRO A 333 5.85 -15.79 -21.70
CA PRO A 333 6.01 -17.17 -22.15
C PRO A 333 5.41 -18.19 -21.17
N ASN A 334 4.70 -19.18 -21.70
CA ASN A 334 3.96 -20.17 -20.90
C ASN A 334 4.85 -20.91 -19.88
N TYR A 335 6.12 -21.14 -20.17
CA TYR A 335 7.05 -21.80 -19.25
C TYR A 335 7.33 -21.00 -17.96
N LYS A 336 7.02 -19.69 -17.94
CA LYS A 336 7.13 -18.85 -16.75
C LYS A 336 5.97 -19.04 -15.77
N PHE A 337 4.82 -19.47 -16.25
CA PHE A 337 3.66 -19.67 -15.38
C PHE A 337 3.74 -20.97 -14.58
N ARG A 338 3.20 -20.90 -13.34
CA ARG A 338 2.94 -22.05 -12.49
C ARG A 338 1.54 -21.93 -11.93
N LYS A 339 0.73 -22.97 -12.13
CA LYS A 339 -0.63 -23.04 -11.58
C LYS A 339 -0.54 -23.64 -10.18
N ILE A 340 -0.80 -22.82 -9.18
CA ILE A 340 -0.68 -23.21 -7.76
C ILE A 340 -2.01 -23.18 -7.01
N GLY A 341 -3.11 -22.89 -7.71
CA GLY A 341 -4.37 -22.60 -7.02
C GLY A 341 -4.27 -21.35 -6.13
N ARG A 342 -5.03 -21.39 -5.06
CA ARG A 342 -5.06 -20.33 -4.02
C ARG A 342 -4.88 -20.99 -2.65
N PRO A 343 -3.65 -21.09 -2.12
CA PRO A 343 -3.40 -21.74 -0.81
C PRO A 343 -4.24 -21.17 0.32
N GLN A 344 -4.58 -19.87 0.25
CA GLN A 344 -5.43 -19.18 1.23
C GLN A 344 -6.86 -19.76 1.34
N LEU A 345 -7.22 -20.67 0.45
CA LEU A 345 -8.55 -21.26 0.37
C LEU A 345 -8.53 -22.78 0.68
N HIS A 346 -7.45 -23.27 1.30
CA HIS A 346 -7.25 -24.70 1.59
C HIS A 346 -8.31 -25.29 2.54
N ASP A 347 -8.94 -24.45 3.35
CA ASP A 347 -9.96 -24.79 4.33
C ASP A 347 -11.40 -24.52 3.84
N LEU A 348 -11.56 -24.18 2.54
CA LEU A 348 -12.89 -23.92 1.99
C LEU A 348 -13.72 -25.21 1.84
N GLN A 349 -14.96 -25.11 2.29
CA GLN A 349 -15.98 -26.10 2.04
C GLN A 349 -16.56 -25.92 0.64
N VAL A 350 -16.40 -26.94 -0.19
CA VAL A 350 -16.95 -26.98 -1.55
C VAL A 350 -18.38 -27.53 -1.51
N GLY A 351 -19.28 -26.95 -2.29
CA GLY A 351 -20.68 -27.32 -2.35
C GLY A 351 -21.57 -26.59 -1.35
N PRO A 352 -22.79 -27.05 -1.18
CA PRO A 352 -23.73 -26.47 -0.25
C PRO A 352 -23.20 -26.42 1.18
N ARG A 353 -23.52 -25.36 1.91
CA ARG A 353 -23.19 -25.29 3.33
C ARG A 353 -24.00 -26.30 4.13
N ASP A 354 -23.35 -26.97 5.07
CA ASP A 354 -24.06 -27.78 6.06
C ASP A 354 -24.98 -26.91 6.90
N LYS A 355 -26.29 -27.18 6.84
CA LYS A 355 -27.32 -26.47 7.55
C LYS A 355 -28.02 -27.38 8.55
N ARG A 356 -28.38 -26.82 9.71
CA ARG A 356 -29.39 -27.41 10.59
C ARG A 356 -30.78 -27.04 10.10
N GLU A 357 -31.72 -27.88 10.35
CA GLU A 357 -33.14 -27.58 10.10
C GLU A 357 -33.52 -26.26 10.79
N GLY A 358 -34.12 -25.32 10.04
CA GLY A 358 -34.49 -24.00 10.54
C GLY A 358 -33.42 -22.92 10.43
N ASP A 359 -32.18 -23.24 9.98
CA ASP A 359 -31.16 -22.23 9.79
C ASP A 359 -31.52 -21.24 8.68
N ARG A 360 -31.47 -19.94 8.99
CA ARG A 360 -31.61 -18.88 7.98
C ARG A 360 -30.48 -18.90 6.98
N ARG A 361 -30.77 -18.60 5.72
CA ARG A 361 -29.74 -18.38 4.71
C ARG A 361 -28.86 -17.21 5.09
N THR A 362 -27.59 -17.31 4.80
CA THR A 362 -26.59 -16.27 5.07
C THR A 362 -26.02 -15.75 3.76
N VAL A 363 -26.04 -14.44 3.58
CA VAL A 363 -25.52 -13.74 2.41
C VAL A 363 -24.23 -13.02 2.79
N LEU A 364 -23.14 -13.30 2.08
CA LEU A 364 -21.90 -12.55 2.19
C LEU A 364 -21.92 -11.38 1.20
N TYR A 365 -21.85 -10.15 1.70
CA TYR A 365 -21.70 -8.95 0.87
C TYR A 365 -20.30 -8.36 1.05
N THR A 366 -19.52 -8.34 -0.05
CA THR A 366 -18.11 -7.92 -0.06
C THR A 366 -17.85 -6.82 -1.07
N PRO A 367 -18.20 -5.56 -0.77
CA PRO A 367 -17.87 -4.45 -1.65
C PRO A 367 -16.35 -4.18 -1.66
N THR A 368 -15.80 -3.89 -2.86
CA THR A 368 -14.40 -3.50 -3.01
C THR A 368 -14.19 -2.02 -2.67
N TRP A 369 -12.94 -1.56 -2.63
CA TRP A 369 -12.58 -0.16 -2.44
C TRP A 369 -12.56 0.62 -3.76
N THR A 370 -12.38 1.95 -3.66
CA THR A 370 -12.46 2.87 -4.81
C THR A 370 -11.37 2.69 -5.86
N GLY A 371 -10.29 1.94 -5.55
CA GLY A 371 -9.09 1.98 -6.36
C GLY A 371 -8.29 3.28 -6.18
N LEU A 372 -7.14 3.38 -6.84
CA LEU A 372 -6.27 4.57 -6.79
C LEU A 372 -6.80 5.71 -7.66
N THR A 373 -7.52 5.40 -8.72
CA THR A 373 -8.05 6.35 -9.71
C THR A 373 -9.52 6.04 -10.02
N ALA A 374 -10.26 7.01 -10.54
CA ALA A 374 -11.70 6.87 -10.79
C ALA A 374 -12.04 5.79 -11.84
N ASP A 375 -11.12 5.54 -12.77
CA ASP A 375 -11.27 4.54 -13.84
C ASP A 375 -11.19 3.10 -13.33
N VAL A 376 -10.57 2.87 -12.17
CA VAL A 376 -10.51 1.55 -11.49
C VAL A 376 -11.43 1.44 -10.28
N ASN A 377 -12.35 2.36 -10.11
CA ASN A 377 -13.36 2.30 -9.05
C ASN A 377 -14.50 1.37 -9.45
N TYR A 378 -14.53 0.19 -8.89
CA TYR A 378 -15.56 -0.84 -9.08
C TYR A 378 -16.42 -1.05 -7.83
N SER A 379 -16.42 -0.12 -6.88
CA SER A 379 -17.10 -0.28 -5.60
C SER A 379 -18.61 -0.06 -5.69
N SER A 380 -19.38 -1.03 -5.21
CA SER A 380 -20.85 -0.97 -5.08
C SER A 380 -21.33 -0.27 -3.80
N LEU A 381 -20.45 0.29 -2.99
CA LEU A 381 -20.85 0.92 -1.70
C LEU A 381 -21.89 2.03 -1.86
N LYS A 382 -21.94 2.72 -3.02
CA LYS A 382 -22.97 3.72 -3.30
C LYS A 382 -24.38 3.10 -3.34
N GLN A 383 -24.51 1.87 -3.83
CA GLN A 383 -25.73 1.10 -3.91
C GLN A 383 -25.96 0.22 -2.67
N GLY A 384 -24.95 0.13 -1.79
CA GLY A 384 -24.92 -0.80 -0.66
C GLY A 384 -26.11 -0.72 0.27
N LYS A 385 -26.63 0.48 0.55
CA LYS A 385 -27.86 0.66 1.34
C LYS A 385 -29.07 0.01 0.67
N LYS A 386 -29.21 0.13 -0.66
CA LYS A 386 -30.29 -0.48 -1.44
C LYS A 386 -30.18 -2.00 -1.42
N ILE A 387 -28.96 -2.52 -1.64
CA ILE A 387 -28.66 -3.96 -1.62
C ILE A 387 -29.00 -4.54 -0.24
N VAL A 388 -28.48 -3.94 0.84
CA VAL A 388 -28.70 -4.45 2.20
C VAL A 388 -30.18 -4.39 2.58
N ARG A 389 -30.89 -3.31 2.27
CA ARG A 389 -32.34 -3.24 2.54
C ARG A 389 -33.16 -4.30 1.78
N ALA A 390 -32.78 -4.62 0.56
CA ALA A 390 -33.41 -5.71 -0.20
C ALA A 390 -33.13 -7.07 0.45
N LEU A 391 -31.90 -7.32 0.90
CA LEU A 391 -31.54 -8.54 1.64
C LEU A 391 -32.34 -8.69 2.94
N LEU A 392 -32.48 -7.62 3.71
CA LEU A 392 -33.23 -7.65 4.97
C LEU A 392 -34.70 -7.99 4.79
N LYS A 393 -35.31 -7.72 3.62
CA LYS A 393 -36.69 -8.14 3.28
C LYS A 393 -36.83 -9.65 3.04
N ARG A 394 -35.70 -10.36 2.74
CA ARG A 394 -35.68 -11.80 2.42
C ARG A 394 -35.43 -12.72 3.63
N ASP A 395 -35.52 -12.22 4.85
CA ASP A 395 -35.25 -12.96 6.09
C ASP A 395 -33.94 -13.74 6.11
N VAL A 396 -32.86 -13.10 5.67
CA VAL A 396 -31.49 -13.68 5.63
C VAL A 396 -30.59 -13.09 6.72
N ASN A 397 -29.57 -13.84 7.11
CA ASN A 397 -28.42 -13.27 7.82
C ASN A 397 -27.48 -12.61 6.82
N ILE A 398 -26.80 -11.54 7.23
CA ILE A 398 -25.84 -10.83 6.42
C ILE A 398 -24.47 -10.89 7.08
N ILE A 399 -23.45 -11.26 6.30
CA ILE A 399 -22.04 -11.01 6.62
C ILE A 399 -21.60 -9.86 5.73
N PHE A 400 -21.34 -8.69 6.33
CA PHE A 400 -20.87 -7.50 5.62
C PHE A 400 -19.39 -7.29 5.89
N ARG A 401 -18.55 -7.47 4.86
CA ARG A 401 -17.10 -7.37 4.95
C ARG A 401 -16.58 -6.39 3.93
N THR A 402 -16.04 -5.26 4.38
CA THR A 402 -15.43 -4.25 3.50
C THR A 402 -13.97 -4.57 3.18
N HIS A 403 -13.48 -4.02 2.07
CA HIS A 403 -12.06 -4.10 1.75
C HIS A 403 -11.24 -3.25 2.75
N PRO A 404 -10.05 -3.69 3.20
CA PRO A 404 -9.22 -2.92 4.15
C PRO A 404 -8.96 -1.47 3.74
N TYR A 405 -8.79 -1.20 2.45
CA TYR A 405 -8.59 0.17 1.93
C TYR A 405 -9.85 1.04 1.84
N THR A 406 -11.04 0.53 2.17
CA THR A 406 -12.26 1.36 2.19
C THR A 406 -12.12 2.54 3.14
N ARG A 407 -11.44 2.37 4.27
CA ARG A 407 -11.18 3.42 5.27
C ARG A 407 -10.25 4.53 4.79
N THR A 408 -9.47 4.31 3.72
CA THR A 408 -8.56 5.35 3.18
C THR A 408 -9.29 6.44 2.41
N ASN A 409 -10.56 6.21 2.05
CA ASN A 409 -11.43 7.19 1.40
C ASN A 409 -12.61 7.56 2.32
N ALA A 410 -12.59 8.76 2.89
CA ALA A 410 -13.56 9.21 3.88
C ALA A 410 -15.03 9.10 3.42
N ALA A 411 -15.32 9.40 2.14
CA ALA A 411 -16.70 9.31 1.61
C ALA A 411 -17.19 7.87 1.53
N TYR A 412 -16.34 6.92 1.10
CA TYR A 412 -16.71 5.51 1.02
C TYR A 412 -16.69 4.84 2.39
N HIS A 413 -15.83 5.28 3.29
CA HIS A 413 -15.87 4.86 4.68
C HIS A 413 -17.21 5.24 5.34
N ALA A 414 -17.67 6.48 5.16
CA ALA A 414 -18.97 6.91 5.65
C ALA A 414 -20.14 6.07 5.11
N LEU A 415 -20.11 5.72 3.80
CA LEU A 415 -21.11 4.81 3.22
C LEU A 415 -21.10 3.42 3.87
N ALA A 416 -19.90 2.89 4.16
CA ALA A 416 -19.77 1.60 4.83
C ALA A 416 -20.31 1.65 6.26
N GLU A 417 -20.02 2.72 7.02
CA GLU A 417 -20.53 2.92 8.39
C GLU A 417 -22.06 3.07 8.40
N ASP A 418 -22.63 3.78 7.44
CA ASP A 418 -24.08 3.87 7.28
C ASP A 418 -24.73 2.48 7.04
N ILE A 419 -24.09 1.64 6.22
CA ILE A 419 -24.55 0.27 5.95
C ILE A 419 -24.47 -0.58 7.23
N LYS A 420 -23.35 -0.49 7.97
CA LYS A 420 -23.18 -1.15 9.27
C LYS A 420 -24.27 -0.74 10.26
N GLY A 421 -24.64 0.55 10.27
CA GLY A 421 -25.74 1.07 11.09
C GLY A 421 -27.10 0.43 10.75
N ILE A 422 -27.40 0.24 9.46
CA ILE A 422 -28.64 -0.43 9.02
C ILE A 422 -28.66 -1.90 9.48
N ILE A 423 -27.55 -2.61 9.34
CA ILE A 423 -27.42 -4.01 9.75
C ILE A 423 -27.54 -4.14 11.27
N ALA A 424 -26.94 -3.24 12.03
CA ALA A 424 -26.99 -3.22 13.49
C ALA A 424 -28.42 -2.95 14.00
N ALA A 425 -29.14 -2.01 13.38
CA ALA A 425 -30.54 -1.71 13.73
C ALA A 425 -31.45 -2.92 13.49
N ASP A 426 -31.27 -3.62 12.38
CA ASP A 426 -32.03 -4.83 12.09
C ASP A 426 -31.69 -5.97 13.07
N ALA A 427 -30.39 -6.19 13.37
CA ALA A 427 -29.97 -7.19 14.34
C ALA A 427 -30.63 -6.97 15.71
N ALA A 428 -30.71 -5.71 16.16
CA ALA A 428 -31.36 -5.34 17.42
C ALA A 428 -32.88 -5.58 17.39
N ALA A 429 -33.54 -5.30 16.26
CA ALA A 429 -34.99 -5.42 16.14
C ALA A 429 -35.49 -6.87 15.89
N SER A 430 -34.71 -7.64 15.10
CA SER A 430 -35.12 -8.96 14.61
C SER A 430 -34.46 -10.15 15.30
N GLY A 431 -33.36 -9.91 16.04
CA GLY A 431 -32.52 -10.96 16.61
C GLY A 431 -31.73 -11.78 15.58
N ARG A 432 -31.69 -11.35 14.31
CA ARG A 432 -30.91 -12.03 13.26
C ARG A 432 -29.42 -12.02 13.54
N ALA A 433 -28.72 -13.10 13.20
CA ALA A 433 -27.29 -13.30 13.49
C ALA A 433 -26.39 -12.67 12.43
N HIS A 434 -26.58 -11.36 12.16
CA HIS A 434 -25.69 -10.63 11.25
C HIS A 434 -24.28 -10.52 11.79
N ARG A 435 -23.30 -10.35 10.88
CA ARG A 435 -21.89 -10.12 11.20
C ARG A 435 -21.35 -8.96 10.37
N TRP A 436 -20.75 -7.98 11.04
CA TRP A 436 -20.17 -6.79 10.41
C TRP A 436 -19.03 -6.23 11.26
N GLY A 437 -18.32 -5.20 10.75
CA GLY A 437 -17.24 -4.53 11.47
C GLY A 437 -16.14 -5.49 11.90
N GLU A 438 -15.61 -5.33 13.11
CA GLU A 438 -14.50 -6.14 13.61
C GLU A 438 -14.78 -7.65 13.50
N ARG A 439 -16.00 -8.08 13.79
CA ARG A 439 -16.38 -9.49 13.74
C ARG A 439 -16.24 -10.10 12.34
N ALA A 440 -16.57 -9.35 11.27
CA ALA A 440 -16.48 -9.83 9.89
C ALA A 440 -15.19 -9.43 9.20
N GLU A 441 -14.54 -8.32 9.61
CA GLU A 441 -13.39 -7.73 8.91
C GLU A 441 -12.05 -8.18 9.49
N SER A 442 -12.00 -8.54 10.80
CA SER A 442 -10.75 -8.85 11.52
C SER A 442 -10.79 -10.19 12.23
N ALA A 443 -11.89 -10.50 12.97
CA ALA A 443 -11.99 -11.74 13.75
C ALA A 443 -12.24 -12.98 12.90
N MET A 444 -12.86 -12.82 11.72
CA MET A 444 -13.04 -13.89 10.74
C MET A 444 -12.03 -13.73 9.59
N SER A 445 -11.45 -14.83 9.13
CA SER A 445 -10.76 -14.89 7.84
C SER A 445 -11.75 -14.72 6.67
N LEU A 446 -11.25 -14.58 5.44
CA LEU A 446 -12.13 -14.60 4.26
C LEU A 446 -12.77 -15.98 4.07
N SER A 447 -12.00 -17.05 4.27
CA SER A 447 -12.48 -18.43 4.23
C SER A 447 -13.60 -18.66 5.23
N ASP A 448 -13.45 -18.18 6.49
CA ASP A 448 -14.52 -18.28 7.49
C ASP A 448 -15.80 -17.60 7.04
N CYS A 449 -15.69 -16.40 6.43
CA CYS A 449 -16.84 -15.68 5.89
C CYS A 449 -17.50 -16.45 4.74
N ILE A 450 -16.69 -17.02 3.84
CA ILE A 450 -17.20 -17.84 2.73
C ILE A 450 -17.86 -19.11 3.26
N ASN A 451 -17.21 -19.84 4.17
CA ASN A 451 -17.77 -21.08 4.73
C ASN A 451 -19.08 -20.85 5.51
N ALA A 452 -19.22 -19.69 6.12
CA ALA A 452 -20.42 -19.32 6.88
C ALA A 452 -21.59 -18.81 6.01
N ALA A 453 -21.38 -18.58 4.70
CA ALA A 453 -22.40 -18.00 3.83
C ALA A 453 -22.93 -19.01 2.80
N ASP A 454 -24.17 -18.88 2.42
CA ASP A 454 -24.84 -19.72 1.40
C ASP A 454 -24.69 -19.15 0.01
N VAL A 455 -24.69 -17.83 -0.10
CA VAL A 455 -24.59 -17.06 -1.34
C VAL A 455 -23.78 -15.78 -1.12
N ALA A 456 -23.28 -15.18 -2.19
CA ALA A 456 -22.54 -13.93 -2.09
C ALA A 456 -23.02 -12.86 -3.07
N ILE A 457 -22.79 -11.60 -2.68
CA ILE A 457 -22.79 -10.43 -3.57
C ILE A 457 -21.42 -9.78 -3.46
N SER A 458 -20.73 -9.63 -4.57
CA SER A 458 -19.38 -9.06 -4.60
C SER A 458 -19.22 -8.11 -5.79
N ASP A 459 -18.22 -7.26 -5.70
CA ASP A 459 -17.77 -6.45 -6.81
C ASP A 459 -16.73 -7.19 -7.65
N ILE A 460 -16.21 -6.55 -8.69
CA ILE A 460 -15.03 -7.03 -9.41
C ILE A 460 -13.84 -7.00 -8.43
N SER A 461 -13.50 -8.17 -7.90
CA SER A 461 -12.48 -8.30 -6.82
C SER A 461 -11.90 -9.71 -6.76
N GLY A 462 -10.80 -9.86 -6.02
CA GLY A 462 -10.25 -11.18 -5.69
C GLY A 462 -11.22 -12.04 -4.91
N THR A 463 -12.07 -11.43 -4.06
CA THR A 463 -13.09 -12.17 -3.29
C THR A 463 -14.12 -12.87 -4.19
N ALA A 464 -14.51 -12.26 -5.32
CA ALA A 464 -15.40 -12.91 -6.27
C ALA A 464 -14.75 -14.16 -6.90
N SER A 465 -13.46 -14.09 -7.23
CA SER A 465 -12.69 -15.25 -7.71
C SER A 465 -12.52 -16.30 -6.62
N ASP A 466 -12.23 -15.88 -5.39
CA ASP A 466 -12.09 -16.79 -4.25
C ASP A 466 -13.42 -17.48 -3.90
N TRP A 467 -14.56 -16.76 -4.02
CA TRP A 467 -15.88 -17.36 -3.84
C TRP A 467 -16.17 -18.50 -4.81
N LEU A 468 -15.65 -18.42 -6.02
CA LEU A 468 -15.88 -19.43 -7.05
C LEU A 468 -15.41 -20.85 -6.61
N TYR A 469 -14.42 -20.95 -5.70
CA TYR A 469 -13.96 -22.23 -5.16
C TYR A 469 -15.05 -23.02 -4.45
N CYS A 470 -15.92 -22.37 -3.71
CA CYS A 470 -16.98 -23.07 -2.99
C CYS A 470 -18.12 -23.57 -3.91
N GLY A 471 -18.20 -23.07 -5.15
CA GLY A 471 -19.21 -23.47 -6.14
C GLY A 471 -20.62 -22.97 -5.86
N ARG A 472 -20.84 -22.17 -4.81
CA ARG A 472 -22.15 -21.65 -4.41
C ARG A 472 -22.59 -20.47 -5.26
N PRO A 473 -23.90 -20.14 -5.34
CA PRO A 473 -24.43 -19.04 -6.11
C PRO A 473 -23.82 -17.69 -5.68
N PHE A 474 -23.57 -16.79 -6.64
CA PHE A 474 -23.13 -15.44 -6.33
C PHE A 474 -23.57 -14.42 -7.39
N ALA A 475 -23.64 -13.17 -6.97
CA ALA A 475 -23.86 -12.04 -7.85
C ALA A 475 -22.62 -11.13 -7.89
N MET A 476 -22.43 -10.49 -9.04
CA MET A 476 -21.44 -9.43 -9.23
C MET A 476 -22.13 -8.13 -9.60
N THR A 477 -21.61 -7.02 -9.08
CA THR A 477 -22.16 -5.69 -9.35
C THR A 477 -21.50 -5.09 -10.59
N ASP A 478 -22.27 -4.34 -11.38
CA ASP A 478 -21.75 -3.52 -12.49
C ASP A 478 -21.87 -2.01 -12.18
N PRO A 479 -21.08 -1.46 -11.25
CA PRO A 479 -21.23 -0.09 -10.80
C PRO A 479 -20.92 0.98 -11.87
N LYS A 480 -20.37 0.56 -13.02
CA LYS A 480 -20.01 1.44 -14.13
C LYS A 480 -20.94 1.36 -15.33
N GLY A 481 -21.83 0.35 -15.37
CA GLY A 481 -22.74 0.16 -16.49
C GLY A 481 -22.06 -0.33 -17.76
N PHE A 482 -21.16 -1.28 -17.65
CA PHE A 482 -20.50 -1.93 -18.81
C PHE A 482 -21.49 -2.69 -19.69
N LYS A 483 -22.61 -3.16 -19.14
CA LYS A 483 -23.65 -3.92 -19.84
C LYS A 483 -23.06 -5.16 -20.55
N GLU A 484 -23.24 -5.30 -21.86
CA GLU A 484 -22.76 -6.45 -22.64
C GLU A 484 -21.24 -6.62 -22.58
N ARG A 485 -20.48 -5.52 -22.56
CA ARG A 485 -19.02 -5.54 -22.42
C ARG A 485 -18.55 -6.08 -21.07
N TYR A 486 -19.42 -6.15 -20.05
CA TYR A 486 -19.05 -6.65 -18.73
C TYR A 486 -18.53 -8.09 -18.77
N LEU A 487 -19.17 -8.96 -19.55
CA LEU A 487 -18.79 -10.38 -19.66
C LEU A 487 -17.51 -10.60 -20.48
N GLU A 488 -17.18 -9.66 -21.35
CA GLU A 488 -15.95 -9.68 -22.13
C GLU A 488 -14.76 -9.22 -21.28
N GLU A 489 -14.94 -8.09 -20.58
CA GLU A 489 -13.89 -7.49 -19.74
C GLU A 489 -13.64 -8.32 -18.45
N PHE A 490 -14.71 -8.90 -17.89
CA PHE A 490 -14.67 -9.68 -16.65
C PHE A 490 -15.31 -11.05 -16.82
N PRO A 491 -14.60 -12.03 -17.43
CA PRO A 491 -15.17 -13.33 -17.76
C PRO A 491 -15.69 -14.15 -16.58
N LEU A 492 -15.19 -13.91 -15.36
CA LEU A 492 -15.72 -14.50 -14.13
C LEU A 492 -17.22 -14.24 -13.97
N ALA A 493 -17.70 -13.10 -14.43
CA ALA A 493 -19.10 -12.68 -14.31
C ALA A 493 -20.07 -13.56 -15.12
N LYS A 494 -19.58 -14.40 -16.04
CA LYS A 494 -20.42 -15.43 -16.72
C LYS A 494 -21.04 -16.39 -15.71
N ALA A 495 -20.31 -16.71 -14.65
CA ALA A 495 -20.74 -17.59 -13.57
C ALA A 495 -21.62 -16.91 -12.51
N ALA A 496 -21.73 -15.58 -12.56
CA ALA A 496 -22.44 -14.77 -11.59
C ALA A 496 -23.74 -14.19 -12.13
N TYR A 497 -24.68 -13.85 -11.25
CA TYR A 497 -25.85 -13.02 -11.58
C TYR A 497 -25.43 -11.55 -11.53
N LEU A 498 -25.76 -10.77 -12.57
CA LEU A 498 -25.33 -9.37 -12.63
C LEU A 498 -26.34 -8.43 -11.99
N LEU A 499 -25.85 -7.58 -11.11
CA LEU A 499 -26.58 -6.44 -10.56
C LEU A 499 -26.33 -5.20 -11.42
N ASP A 500 -27.40 -4.55 -11.84
CA ASP A 500 -27.36 -3.31 -12.58
C ASP A 500 -26.65 -2.20 -11.79
N PRO A 501 -26.14 -1.12 -12.48
CA PRO A 501 -25.39 -0.03 -11.86
C PRO A 501 -26.11 0.64 -10.68
N ASP A 502 -27.45 0.69 -10.71
CA ASP A 502 -28.28 1.25 -9.66
C ASP A 502 -28.91 0.19 -8.75
N ALA A 503 -28.55 -1.09 -8.91
CA ALA A 503 -29.17 -2.25 -8.31
C ALA A 503 -30.69 -2.30 -8.53
N GLY A 504 -31.17 -1.87 -9.73
CA GLY A 504 -32.59 -1.86 -10.08
C GLY A 504 -33.20 -3.25 -10.14
N ASN A 505 -32.42 -4.22 -10.58
CA ASN A 505 -32.82 -5.62 -10.75
C ASN A 505 -32.57 -6.51 -9.51
N ILE A 506 -32.35 -5.94 -8.32
CA ILE A 506 -31.93 -6.67 -7.12
C ILE A 506 -32.91 -7.80 -6.73
N GLU A 507 -34.21 -7.58 -6.81
CA GLU A 507 -35.21 -8.59 -6.41
C GLU A 507 -35.09 -9.85 -7.31
N ARG A 508 -34.98 -9.67 -8.64
CA ARG A 508 -34.78 -10.78 -9.57
C ARG A 508 -33.46 -11.54 -9.29
N VAL A 509 -32.39 -10.80 -8.97
CA VAL A 509 -31.09 -11.40 -8.66
C VAL A 509 -31.16 -12.18 -7.35
N LEU A 510 -31.91 -11.70 -6.36
CA LEU A 510 -32.10 -12.42 -5.10
C LEU A 510 -32.91 -13.70 -5.28
N ASP A 511 -33.91 -13.71 -6.18
CA ASP A 511 -34.68 -14.94 -6.51
C ASP A 511 -33.73 -16.01 -7.12
N GLU A 512 -32.81 -15.61 -8.00
CA GLU A 512 -31.81 -16.52 -8.55
C GLU A 512 -30.83 -17.03 -7.49
N LEU A 513 -30.32 -16.14 -6.65
CA LEU A 513 -29.35 -16.48 -5.61
C LEU A 513 -29.92 -17.39 -4.52
N LEU A 514 -31.16 -17.12 -4.11
CA LEU A 514 -31.75 -17.75 -2.92
C LEU A 514 -32.63 -18.96 -3.26
N GLU A 515 -33.17 -19.04 -4.48
CA GLU A 515 -34.23 -20.00 -4.78
C GLU A 515 -33.93 -20.91 -5.98
N ARG A 516 -33.45 -20.36 -7.13
CA ARG A 516 -33.41 -21.07 -8.42
C ARG A 516 -32.05 -21.58 -8.83
N ASP A 517 -31.02 -20.74 -8.71
CA ASP A 517 -29.64 -21.03 -9.14
C ASP A 517 -29.49 -21.55 -10.59
N SER A 518 -30.03 -20.82 -11.55
CA SER A 518 -30.02 -21.24 -12.97
C SER A 518 -28.61 -21.28 -13.61
N LYS A 519 -27.55 -20.83 -12.92
CA LYS A 519 -26.17 -20.81 -13.43
C LYS A 519 -25.23 -21.86 -12.80
N ALA A 520 -25.75 -22.87 -12.15
CA ALA A 520 -24.93 -23.89 -11.46
C ALA A 520 -23.89 -24.57 -12.36
N ASP A 521 -24.31 -25.07 -13.56
CA ASP A 521 -23.42 -25.75 -14.49
C ASP A 521 -22.35 -24.81 -15.08
N LEU A 522 -22.77 -23.60 -15.45
CA LEU A 522 -21.85 -22.59 -15.98
C LEU A 522 -20.81 -22.18 -14.91
N ARG A 523 -21.23 -22.13 -13.64
CA ARG A 523 -20.34 -21.86 -12.53
C ARG A 523 -19.33 -22.98 -12.30
N ALA A 524 -19.74 -24.23 -12.42
CA ALA A 524 -18.85 -25.39 -12.32
C ALA A 524 -17.76 -25.35 -13.40
N ALA A 525 -18.13 -25.13 -14.66
CA ALA A 525 -17.18 -25.00 -15.78
C ALA A 525 -16.25 -23.77 -15.61
N THR A 526 -16.76 -22.64 -15.12
CA THR A 526 -15.95 -21.45 -14.87
C THR A 526 -14.98 -21.68 -13.72
N ARG A 527 -15.39 -22.40 -12.67
CA ARG A 527 -14.52 -22.78 -11.56
C ARG A 527 -13.31 -23.58 -12.04
N GLU A 528 -13.53 -24.62 -12.84
CA GLU A 528 -12.44 -25.43 -13.40
C GLU A 528 -11.46 -24.59 -14.23
N TYR A 529 -11.96 -23.68 -15.04
CA TYR A 529 -11.12 -22.78 -15.85
C TYR A 529 -10.30 -21.80 -15.00
N TYR A 530 -10.88 -21.23 -13.93
CA TYR A 530 -10.17 -20.26 -13.07
C TYR A 530 -9.19 -20.91 -12.10
N LEU A 531 -9.49 -22.08 -11.59
CA LEU A 531 -8.86 -22.65 -10.41
C LEU A 531 -8.24 -24.03 -10.67
N GLY A 532 -8.55 -24.64 -11.83
CA GLY A 532 -8.15 -26.01 -12.16
C GLY A 532 -8.93 -27.05 -11.33
N ASP A 533 -8.57 -28.30 -11.48
CA ASP A 533 -9.13 -29.43 -10.73
C ASP A 533 -8.33 -29.70 -9.44
N ILE A 534 -7.94 -28.63 -8.74
CA ILE A 534 -7.19 -28.74 -7.48
C ILE A 534 -8.17 -28.73 -6.31
N LYS A 535 -8.14 -29.77 -5.49
CA LYS A 535 -8.94 -29.81 -4.27
C LYS A 535 -8.39 -28.83 -3.22
N PRO A 536 -9.24 -28.16 -2.43
CA PRO A 536 -8.78 -27.24 -1.39
C PRO A 536 -7.70 -27.82 -0.48
N GLY A 537 -7.87 -29.08 -0.02
CA GLY A 537 -6.91 -29.76 0.87
C GLY A 537 -5.52 -29.95 0.26
N ASP A 538 -5.39 -29.97 -1.06
CA ASP A 538 -4.10 -30.20 -1.76
C ASP A 538 -3.35 -28.87 -2.03
N LEU A 539 -4.00 -27.71 -1.86
CA LEU A 539 -3.47 -26.41 -2.24
C LEU A 539 -2.17 -26.02 -1.51
N VAL A 540 -2.09 -26.37 -0.22
CA VAL A 540 -0.90 -26.06 0.59
C VAL A 540 0.28 -26.91 0.17
N ASP A 541 0.06 -28.20 -0.07
CA ASP A 541 1.13 -29.12 -0.48
C ASP A 541 1.62 -28.80 -1.89
N LEU A 542 0.72 -28.44 -2.81
CA LEU A 542 1.08 -27.96 -4.13
C LEU A 542 1.96 -26.70 -4.04
N PHE A 543 1.56 -25.71 -3.22
CA PHE A 543 2.36 -24.51 -3.01
C PHE A 543 3.75 -24.81 -2.46
N LYS A 544 3.84 -25.66 -1.44
CA LYS A 544 5.12 -26.12 -0.86
C LYS A 544 6.01 -26.77 -1.91
N ALA A 545 5.44 -27.67 -2.72
CA ALA A 545 6.16 -28.36 -3.78
C ALA A 545 6.71 -27.38 -4.83
N GLU A 546 5.90 -26.42 -5.29
CA GLU A 546 6.32 -25.42 -6.29
C GLU A 546 7.37 -24.43 -5.73
N VAL A 547 7.27 -24.06 -4.45
CA VAL A 547 8.29 -23.25 -3.79
C VAL A 547 9.61 -24.02 -3.72
N LYS A 548 9.61 -25.30 -3.29
CA LYS A 548 10.79 -26.16 -3.25
C LYS A 548 11.40 -26.35 -4.63
N ALA A 549 10.59 -26.73 -5.60
CA ALA A 549 11.03 -26.88 -6.98
C ALA A 549 11.68 -25.61 -7.56
N THR A 550 11.23 -24.43 -7.14
CA THR A 550 11.80 -23.15 -7.60
C THR A 550 13.23 -22.95 -7.11
N TYR A 551 13.53 -23.11 -5.83
CA TYR A 551 14.89 -22.86 -5.34
C TYR A 551 15.85 -24.05 -5.50
N GLU A 552 15.34 -25.23 -5.79
CA GLU A 552 16.15 -26.40 -6.15
C GLU A 552 16.63 -26.38 -7.62
N GLN A 553 15.99 -25.54 -8.46
CA GLN A 553 16.46 -25.38 -9.85
C GLN A 553 17.88 -24.82 -9.89
N PRO A 554 18.74 -25.32 -10.81
CA PRO A 554 20.05 -24.71 -11.02
C PRO A 554 19.86 -23.27 -11.49
N VAL A 555 20.46 -22.32 -10.77
CA VAL A 555 20.51 -20.92 -11.21
C VAL A 555 21.36 -20.89 -12.48
N ARG A 556 20.82 -20.42 -13.59
CA ARG A 556 21.60 -20.17 -14.80
C ARG A 556 22.63 -19.09 -14.45
N LYS A 557 23.91 -19.48 -14.33
CA LYS A 557 25.00 -18.51 -14.38
C LYS A 557 24.96 -17.93 -15.79
N ILE A 558 24.47 -16.69 -15.92
CA ILE A 558 24.76 -15.91 -17.11
C ILE A 558 26.26 -15.76 -17.08
N ALA A 559 26.94 -16.40 -18.03
CA ALA A 559 28.38 -16.29 -18.18
C ALA A 559 28.70 -14.80 -18.32
N THR A 560 29.33 -14.21 -17.31
CA THR A 560 29.99 -12.92 -17.40
C THR A 560 31.24 -13.11 -18.27
N GLY A 561 31.05 -13.08 -19.58
CA GLY A 561 32.12 -13.27 -20.55
C GLY A 561 31.55 -13.12 -21.95
N GLY A 562 31.76 -11.96 -22.55
CA GLY A 562 31.41 -11.74 -23.94
C GLY A 562 32.00 -12.84 -24.83
N SER A 563 31.16 -13.55 -25.51
CA SER A 563 31.35 -14.30 -26.76
C SER A 563 30.29 -15.41 -26.92
N ALA A 564 29.04 -15.05 -27.07
CA ALA A 564 28.00 -16.01 -27.52
C ALA A 564 26.88 -15.32 -28.31
N LEU A 565 27.19 -14.21 -28.98
CA LEU A 565 26.25 -13.50 -29.88
C LEU A 565 26.59 -13.71 -31.37
N LEU A 566 27.40 -14.71 -31.70
CA LEU A 566 27.76 -15.07 -33.08
C LEU A 566 27.69 -16.57 -33.31
N ALA A 567 26.64 -17.23 -32.86
CA ALA A 567 26.37 -18.60 -33.32
C ALA A 567 24.91 -18.97 -32.99
N ALA A 568 23.97 -18.44 -33.75
CA ALA A 568 22.69 -19.05 -34.09
C ALA A 568 22.10 -18.29 -35.28
#